data_11520e51b486a9beb88fc6ab178bafd7
#
_entry.id   11520e51b486a9beb88fc6ab178bafd7
#
_cell.length_a   1.000
_cell.length_b   1.000
_cell.length_c   1.000
_cell.angle_alpha   90.00
_cell.angle_beta   90.00
_cell.angle_gamma   90.00
#
_symmetry.space_group_name_H-M   'P 1'
#
loop_
_entity.id
_entity.type
_entity.pdbx_description
1 polymer ?
#
loop_
_entity_poly.entity_id
_entity_poly.type
_entity_poly.pdbx_seq_one_letter_code
_entity_poly.pdbx_strand_id
1 'polypeptide(L)'
;MKKTDRIWELDALRGLCILCVILIHLIFDLIYFIGLDLHLPAWYVFIQQYGGVIFVVLSGCCATLGSRSFRRGCIVFACGMLISLVTFGMYRLGMASRDVIVWFGVLHLLGICMMLYPAYKKLPTQALAAMGVVLVVTGYLISGTVVEAKFLFPFGFAYEGFASSDYFPLLPHLGWYMLGTVLGRTVYADKKTRLPGTFRESAIARFFCWCGRQSLFIYLLHQPIVYGLLELIAALRG
;
A
#
# COMPACT_ATOMS: atom_id res chain seq x y z
N MET A 1 -25.33 13.31 12.98
CA MET A 1 -24.74 12.09 12.39
C MET A 1 -24.20 11.22 13.52
N LYS A 2 -24.79 10.04 13.78
CA LYS A 2 -24.23 9.08 14.75
C LYS A 2 -22.81 8.74 14.32
N LYS A 3 -21.82 8.95 15.20
CA LYS A 3 -20.48 8.40 15.06
C LYS A 3 -20.65 6.89 14.86
N THR A 4 -20.54 6.40 13.64
CA THR A 4 -20.39 4.96 13.41
C THR A 4 -19.18 4.52 14.22
N ASP A 5 -19.40 3.61 15.17
CA ASP A 5 -18.30 3.07 15.96
C ASP A 5 -17.28 2.48 15.00
N ARG A 6 -16.11 3.10 14.95
CA ARG A 6 -15.02 2.63 14.10
C ARG A 6 -14.56 1.28 14.61
N ILE A 7 -14.30 0.37 13.70
CA ILE A 7 -13.72 -0.93 13.99
C ILE A 7 -12.25 -0.71 14.30
N TRP A 8 -11.92 -0.63 15.57
CA TRP A 8 -10.61 -0.19 16.05
C TRP A 8 -9.48 -1.13 15.65
N GLU A 9 -9.74 -2.45 15.58
CA GLU A 9 -8.73 -3.43 15.16
C GLU A 9 -8.29 -3.25 13.71
N LEU A 10 -9.18 -2.80 12.82
CA LEU A 10 -8.81 -2.47 11.43
C LEU A 10 -7.97 -1.20 11.36
N ASP A 11 -8.29 -0.19 12.17
CA ASP A 11 -7.46 1.02 12.28
C ASP A 11 -6.08 0.66 12.87
N ALA A 12 -6.02 -0.18 13.92
CA ALA A 12 -4.75 -0.60 14.53
C ALA A 12 -3.89 -1.42 13.57
N LEU A 13 -4.49 -2.36 12.83
CA LEU A 13 -3.77 -3.17 11.84
C LEU A 13 -3.23 -2.32 10.70
N ARG A 14 -3.98 -1.31 10.22
CA ARG A 14 -3.48 -0.34 9.23
C ARG A 14 -2.30 0.47 9.79
N GLY A 15 -2.36 0.83 11.08
CA GLY A 15 -1.26 1.51 11.76
C GLY A 15 -0.01 0.64 11.85
N LEU A 16 -0.16 -0.64 12.16
CA LEU A 16 0.95 -1.58 12.14
C LEU A 16 1.55 -1.70 10.74
N CYS A 17 0.72 -1.89 9.71
CA CYS A 17 1.18 -2.00 8.33
C CYS A 17 1.97 -0.75 7.88
N ILE A 18 1.50 0.46 8.19
CA ILE A 18 2.22 1.67 7.77
C ILE A 18 3.57 1.82 8.49
N LEU A 19 3.67 1.42 9.75
CA LEU A 19 4.94 1.42 10.47
C LEU A 19 5.91 0.37 9.91
N CYS A 20 5.41 -0.80 9.49
CA CYS A 20 6.23 -1.78 8.77
C CYS A 20 6.76 -1.22 7.44
N VAL A 21 5.93 -0.48 6.68
CA VAL A 21 6.37 0.18 5.44
C VAL A 21 7.49 1.17 5.72
N ILE A 22 7.35 2.03 6.75
CA ILE A 22 8.39 2.99 7.14
C ILE A 22 9.70 2.26 7.50
N LEU A 23 9.61 1.17 8.28
CA LEU A 23 10.77 0.38 8.66
C LEU A 23 11.48 -0.23 7.44
N ILE A 24 10.72 -0.76 6.47
CA ILE A 24 11.28 -1.32 5.24
C ILE A 24 12.02 -0.25 4.45
N HIS A 25 11.40 0.92 4.25
CA HIS A 25 12.05 2.02 3.53
C HIS A 25 13.27 2.56 4.26
N LEU A 26 13.20 2.73 5.58
CA LEU A 26 14.34 3.15 6.38
C LEU A 26 15.53 2.19 6.25
N ILE A 27 15.29 0.88 6.36
CA ILE A 27 16.35 -0.13 6.20
C ILE A 27 16.91 -0.11 4.77
N PHE A 28 16.04 0.00 3.76
CA PHE A 28 16.46 0.14 2.37
C PHE A 28 17.37 1.36 2.18
N ASP A 29 16.97 2.51 2.69
CA ASP A 29 17.72 3.75 2.56
C ASP A 29 19.06 3.68 3.31
N LEU A 30 19.11 3.06 4.49
CA LEU A 30 20.35 2.84 5.25
C LEU A 30 21.34 1.96 4.48
N ILE A 31 20.87 0.91 3.82
CA ILE A 31 21.71 0.04 2.99
C ILE A 31 22.17 0.80 1.72
N TYR A 32 21.26 1.47 1.03
CA TYR A 32 21.52 2.08 -0.26
C TYR A 32 22.36 3.37 -0.18
N PHE A 33 22.03 4.28 0.76
CA PHE A 33 22.71 5.58 0.86
C PHE A 33 23.89 5.58 1.83
N ILE A 34 23.85 4.79 2.90
CA ILE A 34 24.92 4.75 3.91
C ILE A 34 25.88 3.58 3.65
N GLY A 35 25.49 2.61 2.80
CA GLY A 35 26.32 1.43 2.50
C GLY A 35 26.45 0.46 3.67
N LEU A 36 25.46 0.41 4.58
CA LEU A 36 25.49 -0.53 5.68
C LEU A 36 25.30 -1.96 5.16
N ASP A 37 26.25 -2.83 5.46
CA ASP A 37 26.10 -4.27 5.22
C ASP A 37 25.28 -4.90 6.34
N LEU A 38 23.96 -4.98 6.14
CA LEU A 38 23.03 -5.53 7.10
C LEU A 38 22.59 -6.94 6.68
N HIS A 39 22.81 -7.89 7.57
CA HIS A 39 22.22 -9.23 7.39
C HIS A 39 20.70 -9.15 7.65
N LEU A 40 19.90 -9.20 6.57
CA LEU A 40 18.45 -9.05 6.66
C LEU A 40 17.81 -10.33 7.22
N PRO A 41 17.12 -10.28 8.36
CA PRO A 41 16.48 -11.44 8.95
C PRO A 41 15.26 -11.89 8.12
N ALA A 42 14.89 -13.17 8.22
CA ALA A 42 13.80 -13.75 7.44
C ALA A 42 12.45 -13.02 7.63
N TRP A 43 12.17 -12.50 8.83
CA TRP A 43 10.95 -11.72 9.07
C TRP A 43 10.90 -10.43 8.25
N TYR A 44 12.04 -9.76 8.04
CA TYR A 44 12.11 -8.56 7.20
C TYR A 44 11.77 -8.89 5.75
N VAL A 45 12.41 -9.94 5.20
CA VAL A 45 12.14 -10.41 3.84
C VAL A 45 10.65 -10.77 3.67
N PHE A 46 10.07 -11.45 4.67
CA PHE A 46 8.64 -11.78 4.67
C PHE A 46 7.75 -10.52 4.66
N ILE A 47 8.03 -9.54 5.52
CA ILE A 47 7.24 -8.29 5.56
C ILE A 47 7.40 -7.50 4.26
N GLN A 48 8.61 -7.43 3.71
CA GLN A 48 8.87 -6.77 2.43
C GLN A 48 8.07 -7.41 1.30
N GLN A 49 8.01 -8.74 1.25
CA GLN A 49 7.34 -9.47 0.19
C GLN A 49 5.81 -9.47 0.32
N TYR A 50 5.28 -9.61 1.54
CA TYR A 50 3.85 -9.84 1.77
C TYR A 50 3.12 -8.69 2.46
N GLY A 51 3.83 -7.77 3.11
CA GLY A 51 3.21 -6.68 3.87
C GLY A 51 2.32 -5.78 3.01
N GLY A 52 2.72 -5.54 1.77
CA GLY A 52 1.91 -4.79 0.80
C GLY A 52 0.59 -5.47 0.48
N VAL A 53 0.58 -6.80 0.31
CA VAL A 53 -0.64 -7.59 0.06
C VAL A 53 -1.61 -7.50 1.24
N ILE A 54 -1.10 -7.62 2.47
CA ILE A 54 -1.92 -7.47 3.70
C ILE A 54 -2.57 -6.10 3.73
N PHE A 55 -1.83 -5.04 3.40
CA PHE A 55 -2.36 -3.68 3.37
C PHE A 55 -3.44 -3.49 2.30
N VAL A 56 -3.27 -4.11 1.12
CA VAL A 56 -4.25 -4.10 0.03
C VAL A 56 -5.54 -4.83 0.43
N VAL A 57 -5.44 -6.04 1.00
CA VAL A 57 -6.60 -6.81 1.53
C VAL A 57 -7.33 -6.01 2.59
N LEU A 58 -6.61 -5.41 3.54
CA LEU A 58 -7.17 -4.59 4.61
C LEU A 58 -7.89 -3.36 4.05
N SER A 59 -7.34 -2.74 3.00
CA SER A 59 -7.97 -1.59 2.32
C SER A 59 -9.27 -2.01 1.62
N GLY A 60 -9.31 -3.17 0.99
CA GLY A 60 -10.51 -3.77 0.42
C GLY A 60 -11.60 -4.04 1.47
N CYS A 61 -11.21 -4.60 2.61
CA CYS A 61 -12.10 -4.81 3.76
C CYS A 61 -12.71 -3.47 4.23
N CYS A 62 -11.89 -2.45 4.43
CA CYS A 62 -12.33 -1.12 4.87
C CYS A 62 -13.24 -0.42 3.84
N ALA A 63 -13.14 -0.73 2.55
CA ALA A 63 -14.00 -0.15 1.52
C ALA A 63 -15.49 -0.51 1.72
N THR A 64 -15.78 -1.68 2.27
CA THR A 64 -17.15 -2.13 2.55
C THR A 64 -17.82 -1.36 3.71
N LEU A 65 -17.00 -0.80 4.60
CA LEU A 65 -17.44 -0.11 5.81
C LEU A 65 -17.63 1.39 5.60
N GLY A 66 -16.98 1.92 4.55
CA GLY A 66 -16.97 3.35 4.24
C GLY A 66 -17.98 3.75 3.17
N SER A 67 -18.24 5.06 3.10
CA SER A 67 -18.96 5.70 2.01
C SER A 67 -18.00 6.52 1.13
N ARG A 68 -18.44 6.89 -0.10
CA ARG A 68 -17.70 7.76 -1.02
C ARG A 68 -16.34 7.17 -1.47
N SER A 69 -16.30 5.85 -1.69
CA SER A 69 -15.08 5.15 -2.10
C SER A 69 -14.44 5.79 -3.35
N PHE A 70 -15.23 6.12 -4.38
CA PHE A 70 -14.74 6.75 -5.60
C PHE A 70 -13.99 8.06 -5.32
N ARG A 71 -14.60 9.02 -4.60
CA ARG A 71 -13.95 10.30 -4.28
C ARG A 71 -12.65 10.11 -3.49
N ARG A 72 -12.65 9.21 -2.53
CA ARG A 72 -11.44 8.86 -1.76
C ARG A 72 -10.37 8.24 -2.66
N GLY A 73 -10.78 7.37 -3.59
CA GLY A 73 -9.91 6.78 -4.59
C GLY A 73 -9.23 7.83 -5.46
N CYS A 74 -9.96 8.83 -5.94
CA CYS A 74 -9.39 9.95 -6.70
C CYS A 74 -8.33 10.73 -5.90
N ILE A 75 -8.58 10.97 -4.60
CA ILE A 75 -7.60 11.66 -3.74
C ILE A 75 -6.34 10.80 -3.57
N VAL A 76 -6.50 9.50 -3.27
CA VAL A 76 -5.36 8.59 -3.08
C VAL A 76 -4.56 8.44 -4.36
N PHE A 77 -5.23 8.33 -5.52
CA PHE A 77 -4.58 8.29 -6.83
C PHE A 77 -3.80 9.57 -7.14
N ALA A 78 -4.40 10.73 -6.86
CA ALA A 78 -3.72 12.02 -7.03
C ALA A 78 -2.47 12.14 -6.15
N CYS A 79 -2.51 11.60 -4.91
CA CYS A 79 -1.32 11.49 -4.06
C CYS A 79 -0.25 10.57 -4.68
N GLY A 80 -0.64 9.46 -5.31
CA GLY A 80 0.26 8.60 -6.07
C GLY A 80 0.93 9.36 -7.23
N MET A 81 0.14 10.08 -8.03
CA MET A 81 0.67 10.93 -9.12
C MET A 81 1.64 12.00 -8.63
N LEU A 82 1.39 12.58 -7.44
CA LEU A 82 2.31 13.53 -6.82
C LEU A 82 3.66 12.87 -6.51
N ILE A 83 3.67 11.65 -5.97
CA ILE A 83 4.91 10.89 -5.72
C ILE A 83 5.65 10.62 -7.02
N SER A 84 4.94 10.18 -8.08
CA SER A 84 5.56 9.97 -9.40
C SER A 84 6.19 11.25 -9.94
N LEU A 85 5.51 12.37 -9.81
CA LEU A 85 6.02 13.67 -10.27
C LEU A 85 7.28 14.08 -9.49
N VAL A 86 7.27 13.92 -8.16
CA VAL A 86 8.42 14.26 -7.31
C VAL A 86 9.62 13.37 -7.62
N THR A 87 9.44 12.04 -7.66
CA THR A 87 10.52 11.09 -7.92
C THR A 87 11.08 11.22 -9.35
N PHE A 88 10.22 11.49 -10.34
CA PHE A 88 10.67 11.82 -11.70
C PHE A 88 11.44 13.14 -11.75
N GLY A 89 10.99 14.16 -11.01
CA GLY A 89 11.69 15.44 -10.89
C GLY A 89 13.10 15.27 -10.28
N MET A 90 13.23 14.50 -9.22
CA MET A 90 14.52 14.18 -8.58
C MET A 90 15.48 13.52 -9.59
N TYR A 91 14.98 12.55 -10.36
CA TYR A 91 15.76 11.92 -11.43
C TYR A 91 16.22 12.94 -12.49
N ARG A 92 15.30 13.82 -12.95
CA ARG A 92 15.61 14.84 -13.97
C ARG A 92 16.63 15.88 -13.52
N LEU A 93 16.66 16.16 -12.22
CA LEU A 93 17.64 17.09 -11.60
C LEU A 93 18.97 16.41 -11.24
N GLY A 94 19.13 15.11 -11.53
CA GLY A 94 20.35 14.36 -11.19
C GLY A 94 20.52 14.05 -9.70
N MET A 95 19.45 14.23 -8.89
CA MET A 95 19.45 13.97 -7.46
C MET A 95 19.23 12.49 -7.12
N ALA A 96 18.71 11.70 -8.05
CA ALA A 96 18.42 10.28 -7.86
C ALA A 96 18.59 9.50 -9.16
N SER A 97 18.86 8.20 -9.05
CA SER A 97 18.94 7.28 -10.19
C SER A 97 17.53 6.94 -10.73
N ARG A 98 17.48 6.34 -11.93
CA ARG A 98 16.22 6.04 -12.62
C ARG A 98 15.34 5.04 -11.88
N ASP A 99 15.91 4.14 -11.13
CA ASP A 99 15.24 3.10 -10.33
C ASP A 99 14.47 3.64 -9.14
N VAL A 100 14.77 4.87 -8.69
CA VAL A 100 14.01 5.57 -7.64
C VAL A 100 12.63 6.05 -8.12
N ILE A 101 12.41 6.15 -9.45
CA ILE A 101 11.13 6.65 -9.97
C ILE A 101 10.00 5.69 -9.60
N VAL A 102 8.93 6.23 -9.02
CA VAL A 102 7.68 5.51 -8.77
C VAL A 102 6.76 5.67 -9.97
N TRP A 103 6.67 4.63 -10.82
CA TRP A 103 5.79 4.65 -11.98
C TRP A 103 4.35 4.27 -11.64
N PHE A 104 4.17 3.24 -10.82
CA PHE A 104 2.85 2.75 -10.42
C PHE A 104 2.94 2.08 -9.05
N GLY A 105 2.95 2.89 -7.99
CA GLY A 105 3.08 2.43 -6.61
C GLY A 105 1.75 2.09 -5.95
N VAL A 106 1.83 1.73 -4.67
CA VAL A 106 0.68 1.28 -3.87
C VAL A 106 -0.46 2.30 -3.82
N LEU A 107 -0.17 3.62 -3.85
CA LEU A 107 -1.23 4.65 -3.87
C LEU A 107 -1.97 4.69 -5.21
N HIS A 108 -1.29 4.45 -6.34
CA HIS A 108 -1.95 4.34 -7.65
C HIS A 108 -2.90 3.14 -7.64
N LEU A 109 -2.40 1.98 -7.21
CA LEU A 109 -3.18 0.77 -7.07
C LEU A 109 -4.42 0.99 -6.20
N LEU A 110 -4.24 1.45 -4.96
CA LEU A 110 -5.34 1.64 -4.02
C LEU A 110 -6.34 2.68 -4.52
N GLY A 111 -5.86 3.76 -5.14
CA GLY A 111 -6.72 4.76 -5.76
C GLY A 111 -7.63 4.14 -6.81
N ILE A 112 -7.08 3.38 -7.76
CA ILE A 112 -7.86 2.69 -8.81
C ILE A 112 -8.80 1.65 -8.19
N CYS A 113 -8.34 0.81 -7.27
CA CYS A 113 -9.18 -0.18 -6.60
C CYS A 113 -10.39 0.47 -5.91
N MET A 114 -10.18 1.59 -5.22
CA MET A 114 -11.25 2.35 -4.56
C MET A 114 -12.20 3.01 -5.57
N MET A 115 -11.71 3.48 -6.74
CA MET A 115 -12.53 4.03 -7.81
C MET A 115 -13.35 2.94 -8.51
N LEU A 116 -12.82 1.74 -8.66
CA LEU A 116 -13.52 0.59 -9.26
C LEU A 116 -14.54 -0.05 -8.32
N TYR A 117 -14.37 0.07 -6.99
CA TYR A 117 -15.25 -0.57 -6.00
C TYR A 117 -16.75 -0.33 -6.24
N PRO A 118 -17.25 0.88 -6.57
CA PRO A 118 -18.66 1.11 -6.86
C PRO A 118 -19.21 0.27 -8.02
N ALA A 119 -18.39 -0.08 -9.00
CA ALA A 119 -18.81 -0.86 -10.16
C ALA A 119 -19.16 -2.32 -9.80
N TYR A 120 -18.39 -2.92 -8.90
CA TYR A 120 -18.57 -4.33 -8.53
C TYR A 120 -19.17 -4.57 -7.13
N LYS A 121 -19.37 -3.52 -6.32
CA LYS A 121 -19.92 -3.66 -4.96
C LYS A 121 -21.32 -4.29 -4.88
N LYS A 122 -22.06 -4.38 -5.98
CA LYS A 122 -23.39 -5.01 -6.04
C LYS A 122 -23.35 -6.49 -6.40
N LEU A 123 -22.20 -7.01 -6.83
CA LEU A 123 -22.05 -8.42 -7.17
C LEU A 123 -22.23 -9.31 -5.93
N PRO A 124 -22.76 -10.54 -6.09
CA PRO A 124 -22.80 -11.53 -5.03
C PRO A 124 -21.41 -11.80 -4.44
N THR A 125 -21.32 -12.12 -3.16
CA THR A 125 -20.04 -12.34 -2.48
C THR A 125 -19.25 -13.50 -3.09
N GLN A 126 -19.94 -14.57 -3.52
CA GLN A 126 -19.30 -15.70 -4.22
C GLN A 126 -18.68 -15.28 -5.56
N ALA A 127 -19.39 -14.46 -6.34
CA ALA A 127 -18.87 -13.94 -7.61
C ALA A 127 -17.63 -13.05 -7.39
N LEU A 128 -17.66 -12.21 -6.34
CA LEU A 128 -16.49 -11.41 -5.96
C LEU A 128 -15.30 -12.27 -5.54
N ALA A 129 -15.54 -13.34 -4.77
CA ALA A 129 -14.50 -14.27 -4.36
C ALA A 129 -13.89 -14.96 -5.58
N ALA A 130 -14.72 -15.50 -6.48
CA ALA A 130 -14.25 -16.15 -7.71
C ALA A 130 -13.46 -15.20 -8.60
N MET A 131 -13.97 -13.98 -8.85
CA MET A 131 -13.25 -12.95 -9.62
C MET A 131 -11.92 -12.58 -8.95
N GLY A 132 -11.93 -12.39 -7.63
CA GLY A 132 -10.71 -12.08 -6.87
C GLY A 132 -9.66 -13.17 -7.03
N VAL A 133 -10.04 -14.44 -6.89
CA VAL A 133 -9.11 -15.58 -7.09
C VAL A 133 -8.60 -15.63 -8.54
N VAL A 134 -9.47 -15.48 -9.53
CA VAL A 134 -9.06 -15.47 -10.95
C VAL A 134 -8.03 -14.36 -11.21
N LEU A 135 -8.28 -13.12 -10.73
CA LEU A 135 -7.34 -12.01 -10.92
C LEU A 135 -6.00 -12.25 -10.19
N VAL A 136 -6.03 -12.86 -8.99
CA VAL A 136 -4.80 -13.24 -8.27
C VAL A 136 -4.00 -14.26 -9.07
N VAL A 137 -4.65 -15.35 -9.50
CA VAL A 137 -3.99 -16.42 -10.27
C VAL A 137 -3.45 -15.85 -11.60
N THR A 138 -4.26 -15.11 -12.34
CA THR A 138 -3.82 -14.48 -13.60
C THR A 138 -2.61 -13.57 -13.37
N GLY A 139 -2.63 -12.76 -12.30
CA GLY A 139 -1.52 -11.86 -11.99
C GLY A 139 -0.22 -12.61 -11.71
N TYR A 140 -0.27 -13.72 -10.98
CA TYR A 140 0.93 -14.54 -10.75
C TYR A 140 1.38 -15.28 -12.02
N LEU A 141 0.47 -15.72 -12.88
CA LEU A 141 0.82 -16.37 -14.15
C LEU A 141 1.53 -15.44 -15.12
N ILE A 142 1.14 -14.14 -15.16
CA ILE A 142 1.78 -13.15 -16.03
C ILE A 142 3.00 -12.47 -15.38
N SER A 143 3.22 -12.69 -14.08
CA SER A 143 4.32 -12.08 -13.35
C SER A 143 5.66 -12.47 -13.97
N GLY A 144 6.51 -11.46 -14.22
CA GLY A 144 7.80 -11.67 -14.89
C GLY A 144 7.73 -11.78 -16.42
N THR A 145 6.53 -11.75 -17.03
CA THR A 145 6.42 -11.70 -18.48
C THR A 145 6.89 -10.36 -19.01
N VAL A 146 7.89 -10.38 -19.90
CA VAL A 146 8.43 -9.20 -20.55
C VAL A 146 7.74 -9.00 -21.91
N VAL A 147 7.23 -7.79 -22.15
CA VAL A 147 6.53 -7.41 -23.37
C VAL A 147 7.11 -6.12 -23.96
N GLU A 148 6.99 -5.94 -25.27
CA GLU A 148 7.43 -4.69 -25.93
C GLU A 148 6.50 -3.50 -25.61
N ALA A 149 5.23 -3.77 -25.35
CA ALA A 149 4.20 -2.78 -25.10
C ALA A 149 4.32 -2.14 -23.72
N LYS A 150 5.11 -1.08 -23.61
CA LYS A 150 5.45 -0.39 -22.35
C LYS A 150 4.23 0.06 -21.55
N PHE A 151 3.09 0.40 -22.19
CA PHE A 151 1.88 0.85 -21.52
C PHE A 151 1.16 -0.24 -20.71
N LEU A 152 1.58 -1.50 -20.82
CA LEU A 152 0.99 -2.63 -20.07
C LEU A 152 1.58 -2.81 -18.67
N PHE A 153 2.61 -2.03 -18.29
CA PHE A 153 3.19 -2.14 -16.95
C PHE A 153 2.18 -1.97 -15.80
N PRO A 154 1.12 -1.12 -15.87
CA PRO A 154 0.19 -1.03 -14.75
C PRO A 154 -0.61 -2.31 -14.50
N PHE A 155 -0.67 -3.21 -15.49
CA PHE A 155 -1.37 -4.49 -15.40
C PHE A 155 -0.48 -5.64 -14.89
N GLY A 156 0.83 -5.43 -14.75
CA GLY A 156 1.76 -6.45 -14.22
C GLY A 156 2.73 -7.02 -15.26
N PHE A 157 2.71 -6.51 -16.49
CA PHE A 157 3.71 -6.86 -17.49
C PHE A 157 4.96 -5.99 -17.33
N ALA A 158 6.13 -6.60 -17.38
CA ALA A 158 7.38 -5.87 -17.44
C ALA A 158 7.77 -5.54 -18.89
N TYR A 159 8.67 -4.59 -19.09
CA TYR A 159 9.35 -4.35 -20.35
C TYR A 159 10.86 -4.25 -20.09
N GLU A 160 11.66 -4.40 -21.13
CA GLU A 160 13.12 -4.38 -20.98
C GLU A 160 13.60 -3.06 -20.36
N GLY A 161 14.40 -3.17 -19.28
CA GLY A 161 14.89 -2.02 -18.52
C GLY A 161 13.83 -1.34 -17.62
N PHE A 162 12.68 -1.99 -17.33
CA PHE A 162 11.71 -1.49 -16.37
C PHE A 162 12.28 -1.57 -14.95
N ALA A 163 12.28 -0.42 -14.26
CA ALA A 163 12.62 -0.32 -12.83
C ALA A 163 11.71 0.70 -12.15
N SER A 164 11.30 0.44 -10.92
CA SER A 164 10.49 1.32 -10.10
C SER A 164 10.70 0.99 -8.63
N SER A 165 10.96 1.99 -7.80
CA SER A 165 11.20 1.79 -6.35
C SER A 165 9.97 1.31 -5.59
N ASP A 166 8.77 1.65 -6.06
CA ASP A 166 7.50 1.18 -5.54
C ASP A 166 6.66 0.72 -6.74
N TYR A 167 6.42 -0.60 -6.85
CA TYR A 167 5.68 -1.17 -7.96
C TYR A 167 4.62 -2.14 -7.48
N PHE A 168 3.36 -1.72 -7.65
CA PHE A 168 2.18 -2.48 -7.27
C PHE A 168 1.19 -2.54 -8.43
N PRO A 169 1.39 -3.44 -9.41
CA PRO A 169 0.50 -3.55 -10.57
C PRO A 169 -0.91 -3.98 -10.18
N LEU A 170 -1.87 -3.69 -11.05
CA LEU A 170 -3.27 -4.07 -10.85
C LEU A 170 -3.43 -5.59 -10.68
N LEU A 171 -2.71 -6.38 -11.44
CA LEU A 171 -2.67 -7.83 -11.27
C LEU A 171 -1.35 -8.22 -10.58
N PRO A 172 -1.41 -8.99 -9.50
CA PRO A 172 -2.55 -9.66 -8.85
C PRO A 172 -3.34 -8.81 -7.83
N HIS A 173 -2.93 -7.57 -7.55
CA HIS A 173 -3.35 -6.83 -6.35
C HIS A 173 -4.83 -6.40 -6.34
N LEU A 174 -5.45 -6.14 -7.49
CA LEU A 174 -6.90 -5.92 -7.56
C LEU A 174 -7.67 -7.15 -7.07
N GLY A 175 -7.18 -8.36 -7.41
CA GLY A 175 -7.75 -9.59 -6.89
C GLY A 175 -7.68 -9.67 -5.36
N TRP A 176 -6.52 -9.35 -4.76
CA TRP A 176 -6.36 -9.28 -3.31
C TRP A 176 -7.27 -8.23 -2.67
N TYR A 177 -7.43 -7.07 -3.31
CA TYR A 177 -8.36 -6.05 -2.84
C TYR A 177 -9.81 -6.55 -2.87
N MET A 178 -10.23 -7.26 -3.92
CA MET A 178 -11.57 -7.87 -4.01
C MET A 178 -11.78 -8.94 -2.94
N LEU A 179 -10.80 -9.80 -2.68
CA LEU A 179 -10.83 -10.75 -1.57
C LEU A 179 -10.93 -10.03 -0.21
N GLY A 180 -10.27 -8.89 -0.06
CA GLY A 180 -10.46 -8.00 1.09
C GLY A 180 -11.91 -7.50 1.22
N THR A 181 -12.60 -7.18 0.09
CA THR A 181 -14.02 -6.81 0.16
C THR A 181 -14.90 -7.99 0.54
N VAL A 182 -14.55 -9.22 0.13
CA VAL A 182 -15.23 -10.44 0.59
C VAL A 182 -15.08 -10.58 2.11
N LEU A 183 -13.88 -10.43 2.64
CA LEU A 183 -13.60 -10.46 4.08
C LEU A 183 -14.44 -9.40 4.84
N GLY A 184 -14.52 -8.18 4.31
CA GLY A 184 -15.31 -7.11 4.91
C GLY A 184 -16.83 -7.41 4.95
N ARG A 185 -17.35 -8.09 3.91
CA ARG A 185 -18.75 -8.48 3.84
C ARG A 185 -19.12 -9.68 4.70
N THR A 186 -18.17 -10.57 4.95
CA THR A 186 -18.42 -11.79 5.73
C THR A 186 -18.12 -11.57 7.20
N VAL A 187 -16.91 -11.12 7.53
CA VAL A 187 -16.47 -10.96 8.92
C VAL A 187 -17.08 -9.72 9.56
N TYR A 188 -17.20 -8.62 8.82
CA TYR A 188 -17.67 -7.32 9.33
C TYR A 188 -19.03 -6.91 8.75
N ALA A 189 -19.88 -7.86 8.39
CA ALA A 189 -21.22 -7.62 7.85
C ALA A 189 -22.08 -6.73 8.76
N ASP A 190 -22.00 -6.93 10.06
CA ASP A 190 -22.72 -6.17 11.09
C ASP A 190 -22.02 -4.87 11.51
N LYS A 191 -20.84 -4.57 10.91
CA LYS A 191 -19.99 -3.39 11.19
C LYS A 191 -19.60 -3.26 12.67
N LYS A 192 -19.43 -4.40 13.35
CA LYS A 192 -18.99 -4.43 14.74
C LYS A 192 -17.56 -4.93 14.86
N THR A 193 -16.90 -4.48 15.93
CA THR A 193 -15.58 -4.99 16.33
C THR A 193 -15.65 -6.49 16.67
N ARG A 194 -14.60 -7.22 16.35
CA ARG A 194 -14.44 -8.67 16.65
C ARG A 194 -13.54 -8.91 17.86
N LEU A 195 -12.75 -7.91 18.23
CA LEU A 195 -11.86 -8.01 19.38
C LEU A 195 -12.45 -7.32 20.61
N PRO A 196 -12.15 -7.82 21.82
CA PRO A 196 -12.62 -7.21 23.06
C PRO A 196 -12.20 -5.75 23.20
N GLY A 197 -13.10 -4.90 23.67
CA GLY A 197 -12.86 -3.47 23.88
C GLY A 197 -11.76 -3.14 24.88
N THR A 198 -11.44 -4.05 25.80
CA THR A 198 -10.36 -3.93 26.79
C THR A 198 -8.99 -3.68 26.16
N PHE A 199 -8.71 -4.30 25.01
CA PHE A 199 -7.47 -4.06 24.26
C PHE A 199 -7.40 -2.65 23.65
N ARG A 200 -8.54 -2.07 23.27
CA ARG A 200 -8.63 -0.72 22.68
C ARG A 200 -8.13 0.35 23.65
N GLU A 201 -8.29 0.14 24.96
CA GLU A 201 -7.94 1.12 25.99
C GLU A 201 -6.44 1.21 26.26
N SER A 202 -5.67 0.22 25.81
CA SER A 202 -4.20 0.27 25.96
C SER A 202 -3.59 1.44 25.18
N ALA A 203 -2.52 2.03 25.71
CA ALA A 203 -1.79 3.11 25.05
C ALA A 203 -1.23 2.66 23.69
N ILE A 204 -0.79 1.40 23.61
CA ILE A 204 -0.26 0.77 22.39
C ILE A 204 -1.34 0.70 21.31
N ALA A 205 -2.51 0.17 21.62
CA ALA A 205 -3.60 0.08 20.65
C ALA A 205 -4.08 1.47 20.18
N ARG A 206 -4.15 2.45 21.08
CA ARG A 206 -4.49 3.83 20.73
C ARG A 206 -3.48 4.46 19.78
N PHE A 207 -2.17 4.21 20.00
CA PHE A 207 -1.11 4.66 19.11
C PHE A 207 -1.25 4.05 17.70
N PHE A 208 -1.38 2.72 17.59
CA PHE A 208 -1.59 2.06 16.29
C PHE A 208 -2.87 2.53 15.60
N CYS A 209 -3.97 2.68 16.34
CA CYS A 209 -5.20 3.24 15.77
C CYS A 209 -5.01 4.67 15.24
N TRP A 210 -4.22 5.50 15.92
CA TRP A 210 -3.90 6.84 15.45
C TRP A 210 -3.09 6.79 14.15
N CYS A 211 -2.00 5.99 14.11
CA CYS A 211 -1.22 5.75 12.90
C CYS A 211 -2.10 5.28 11.73
N GLY A 212 -3.00 4.32 11.99
CA GLY A 212 -3.90 3.81 10.95
C GLY A 212 -4.88 4.84 10.41
N ARG A 213 -5.37 5.74 11.25
CA ARG A 213 -6.23 6.87 10.81
C ARG A 213 -5.47 7.89 9.97
N GLN A 214 -4.20 8.09 10.24
CA GLN A 214 -3.32 9.02 9.54
C GLN A 214 -2.45 8.36 8.48
N SER A 215 -2.73 7.09 8.12
CA SER A 215 -1.84 6.28 7.28
C SER A 215 -1.47 6.93 5.95
N LEU A 216 -2.39 7.62 5.27
CA LEU A 216 -2.08 8.33 4.03
C LEU A 216 -1.09 9.48 4.25
N PHE A 217 -1.31 10.27 5.30
CA PHE A 217 -0.44 11.40 5.63
C PHE A 217 0.96 10.92 6.05
N ILE A 218 1.01 9.89 6.90
CA ILE A 218 2.26 9.26 7.32
C ILE A 218 3.00 8.68 6.11
N TYR A 219 2.28 8.00 5.19
CA TYR A 219 2.86 7.47 3.95
C TYR A 219 3.45 8.57 3.07
N LEU A 220 2.80 9.72 2.93
CA LEU A 220 3.32 10.81 2.10
C LEU A 220 4.55 11.48 2.70
N LEU A 221 4.64 11.57 4.03
CA LEU A 221 5.70 12.29 4.71
C LEU A 221 6.91 11.45 5.09
N HIS A 222 6.76 10.10 5.21
CA HIS A 222 7.85 9.29 5.75
C HIS A 222 9.13 9.38 4.91
N GLN A 223 9.02 9.25 3.59
CA GLN A 223 10.18 9.26 2.70
C GLN A 223 10.90 10.62 2.65
N PRO A 224 10.22 11.77 2.47
CA PRO A 224 10.87 13.07 2.60
C PRO A 224 11.56 13.29 3.94
N ILE A 225 10.96 12.81 5.03
CA ILE A 225 11.56 12.94 6.37
C ILE A 225 12.80 12.04 6.50
N VAL A 226 12.70 10.77 6.11
CA VAL A 226 13.83 9.82 6.19
C VAL A 226 14.99 10.30 5.33
N TYR A 227 14.72 10.64 4.06
CA TYR A 227 15.75 11.15 3.15
C TYR A 227 16.41 12.44 3.67
N GLY A 228 15.61 13.41 4.12
CA GLY A 228 16.14 14.65 4.67
C GLY A 228 17.00 14.45 5.93
N LEU A 229 16.64 13.49 6.79
CA LEU A 229 17.45 13.13 7.95
C LEU A 229 18.77 12.46 7.55
N LEU A 230 18.76 11.59 6.57
CA LEU A 230 19.97 10.92 6.06
C LEU A 230 20.93 11.92 5.41
N GLU A 231 20.44 12.85 4.61
CA GLU A 231 21.24 13.93 4.02
C GLU A 231 21.85 14.84 5.10
N LEU A 232 21.06 15.19 6.13
CA LEU A 232 21.58 15.97 7.26
C LEU A 232 22.68 15.24 8.00
N ILE A 233 22.53 13.94 8.25
CA ILE A 233 23.56 13.12 8.90
C ILE A 233 24.81 13.03 8.03
N ALA A 234 24.66 12.87 6.71
CA ALA A 234 25.78 12.85 5.77
C ALA A 234 26.56 14.18 5.80
N ALA A 235 25.85 15.31 5.77
CA ALA A 235 26.45 16.64 5.82
C ALA A 235 27.17 16.94 7.15
N LEU A 236 26.74 16.33 8.27
CA LEU A 236 27.40 16.50 9.57
C LEU A 236 28.63 15.59 9.75
N ARG A 237 28.80 14.59 8.90
CA ARG A 237 29.95 13.66 8.94
C ARG A 237 31.08 14.02 7.97
N GLY A 238 30.80 14.84 6.94
CA GLY A 238 31.81 15.33 6.00
C GLY A 238 32.40 16.64 6.40
#